data_0738f2c1daad00e7e57c8645236e3a67
#
_entry.id   0738f2c1daad00e7e57c8645236e3a67
#
_cell.length_a   1.000
_cell.length_b   1.000
_cell.length_c   1.000
_cell.angle_alpha   90.00
_cell.angle_beta   90.00
_cell.angle_gamma   90.00
#
_symmetry.space_group_name_H-M   'P 1'
#
loop_
_entity.id
_entity.type
_entity.pdbx_description
1 polymer ?
#
loop_
_entity_poly.entity_id
_entity_poly.type
_entity_poly.pdbx_seq_one_letter_code
_entity_poly.pdbx_strand_id
1 'polypeptide(L)'
;RLYMNHGAFEGKQILPEQWIKDSIATNETYLKAPHDGKPYEELGYGYQWWIPEGNEHEFTGIGVFGQWIYCNPTKKIIVVKTGADSDFEEDDKEKKSVAFFREIAATFGE
;
A
#
# COMPACT_ATOMS: atom_id res chain seq x y z
N ARG A 1 2.07 11.03 4.66
CA ARG A 1 0.98 11.92 5.09
C ARG A 1 0.37 12.71 3.92
N LEU A 2 1.17 13.24 3.01
CA LEU A 2 0.67 13.95 1.82
C LEU A 2 -0.34 13.10 1.03
N TYR A 3 -0.01 11.84 0.80
CA TYR A 3 -0.88 10.91 0.07
C TYR A 3 -2.20 10.66 0.81
N MET A 4 -2.18 10.59 2.14
CA MET A 4 -3.37 10.41 2.95
C MET A 4 -4.29 11.64 2.96
N ASN A 5 -3.73 12.82 2.70
CA ASN A 5 -4.43 14.09 2.71
C ASN A 5 -4.64 14.66 1.29
N HIS A 6 -4.72 13.81 0.28
CA HIS A 6 -4.97 14.21 -1.11
C HIS A 6 -3.98 15.26 -1.65
N GLY A 7 -2.73 15.19 -1.18
CA GLY A 7 -1.65 16.09 -1.61
C GLY A 7 -1.51 17.38 -0.80
N ALA A 8 -2.32 17.56 0.24
CA ALA A 8 -2.28 18.76 1.07
C ALA A 8 -1.48 18.55 2.36
N PHE A 9 -0.84 19.61 2.82
CA PHE A 9 -0.10 19.61 4.08
C PHE A 9 -0.25 20.98 4.73
N GLU A 10 -0.66 21.00 5.99
CA GLU A 10 -0.91 22.24 6.77
C GLU A 10 -1.77 23.25 6.03
N GLY A 11 -2.87 22.80 5.44
CA GLY A 11 -3.81 23.65 4.73
C GLY A 11 -3.36 24.11 3.34
N LYS A 12 -2.22 23.62 2.85
CA LYS A 12 -1.64 24.01 1.57
C LYS A 12 -1.59 22.81 0.62
N GLN A 13 -2.05 23.00 -0.62
CA GLN A 13 -1.94 21.96 -1.64
C GLN A 13 -0.51 21.93 -2.16
N ILE A 14 0.24 20.87 -1.81
CA ILE A 14 1.64 20.68 -2.20
C ILE A 14 1.75 19.89 -3.51
N LEU A 15 0.99 18.80 -3.63
CA LEU A 15 0.90 17.99 -4.84
C LEU A 15 -0.52 18.07 -5.38
N PRO A 16 -0.69 18.08 -6.72
CA PRO A 16 -2.04 18.04 -7.29
C PRO A 16 -2.81 16.79 -6.82
N GLU A 17 -4.07 16.96 -6.50
CA GLU A 17 -4.92 15.83 -6.08
C GLU A 17 -4.98 14.74 -7.16
N GLN A 18 -5.01 15.15 -8.43
CA GLN A 18 -5.03 14.20 -9.55
C GLN A 18 -3.76 13.33 -9.59
N TRP A 19 -2.59 13.90 -9.26
CA TRP A 19 -1.36 13.13 -9.16
C TRP A 19 -1.47 12.04 -8.09
N ILE A 20 -2.05 12.37 -6.94
CA ILE A 20 -2.26 11.40 -5.87
C ILE A 20 -3.17 10.26 -6.35
N LYS A 21 -4.29 10.60 -6.98
CA LYS A 21 -5.24 9.61 -7.50
C LYS A 21 -4.59 8.69 -8.53
N ASP A 22 -3.84 9.26 -9.47
CA ASP A 22 -3.17 8.48 -10.51
C ASP A 22 -2.07 7.57 -9.93
N SER A 23 -1.34 8.08 -8.93
CA SER A 23 -0.22 7.34 -8.32
C SER A 23 -0.65 6.05 -7.65
N ILE A 24 -1.81 6.04 -7.02
CA ILE A 24 -2.31 4.91 -6.24
C ILE A 24 -3.44 4.15 -6.94
N ALA A 25 -3.66 4.41 -8.22
CA ALA A 25 -4.65 3.71 -9.02
C ALA A 25 -3.98 2.61 -9.86
N THR A 26 -4.73 1.55 -10.13
CA THR A 26 -4.34 0.51 -11.09
C THR A 26 -5.06 0.79 -12.41
N ASN A 27 -4.56 1.75 -13.17
CA ASN A 27 -5.24 2.29 -14.35
C ASN A 27 -5.32 1.32 -15.53
N GLU A 28 -4.35 0.40 -15.62
CA GLU A 28 -4.31 -0.58 -16.70
C GLU A 28 -4.60 -1.99 -16.15
N THR A 29 -5.21 -2.82 -16.97
CA THR A 29 -5.60 -4.18 -16.55
C THR A 29 -4.39 -4.99 -16.05
N TYR A 30 -3.24 -4.86 -16.71
CA TYR A 30 -2.03 -5.58 -16.33
C TYR A 30 -1.41 -5.09 -15.00
N LEU A 31 -1.86 -3.96 -14.49
CA LEU A 31 -1.41 -3.42 -13.20
C LEU A 31 -2.27 -3.90 -12.02
N LYS A 32 -3.38 -4.57 -12.30
CA LYS A 32 -4.29 -5.07 -11.26
C LYS A 32 -3.87 -6.43 -10.75
N ALA A 33 -4.05 -6.66 -9.45
CA ALA A 33 -3.92 -8.00 -8.88
C ALA A 33 -5.08 -8.90 -9.37
N PRO A 34 -4.91 -10.23 -9.39
CA PRO A 34 -3.68 -10.97 -9.13
C PRO A 34 -2.76 -11.06 -10.36
N HIS A 35 -1.48 -11.33 -10.13
CA HIS A 35 -0.49 -11.52 -11.18
C HIS A 35 0.04 -12.96 -11.14
N ASP A 36 -0.54 -13.83 -11.95
CA ASP A 36 -0.21 -15.26 -11.94
C ASP A 36 1.28 -15.54 -12.08
N GLY A 37 1.81 -16.31 -11.13
CA GLY A 37 3.18 -16.77 -11.14
C GLY A 37 4.25 -15.70 -11.02
N LYS A 38 3.90 -14.52 -10.55
CA LYS A 38 4.83 -13.40 -10.36
C LYS A 38 5.03 -13.11 -8.88
N PRO A 39 6.20 -12.61 -8.48
CA PRO A 39 6.34 -12.00 -7.17
C PRO A 39 5.26 -10.91 -6.99
N TYR A 40 4.77 -10.77 -5.79
CA TYR A 40 3.71 -9.80 -5.46
C TYR A 40 2.40 -10.04 -6.23
N GLU A 41 2.08 -11.31 -6.47
CA GLU A 41 0.87 -11.69 -7.24
C GLU A 41 -0.44 -11.17 -6.64
N GLU A 42 -0.46 -10.95 -5.32
CA GLU A 42 -1.64 -10.46 -4.60
C GLU A 42 -1.80 -8.93 -4.64
N LEU A 43 -0.85 -8.22 -5.25
CA LEU A 43 -0.83 -6.77 -5.25
C LEU A 43 -0.86 -6.19 -6.66
N GLY A 44 -1.66 -5.15 -6.85
CA GLY A 44 -1.59 -4.31 -8.04
C GLY A 44 -0.45 -3.30 -7.92
N TYR A 45 -0.24 -2.50 -8.96
CA TYR A 45 0.85 -1.54 -9.02
C TYR A 45 0.41 -0.19 -9.60
N GLY A 46 0.72 0.87 -8.89
CA GLY A 46 0.57 2.25 -9.37
C GLY A 46 1.94 2.86 -9.67
N TYR A 47 2.13 4.14 -9.37
CA TYR A 47 3.43 4.81 -9.52
C TYR A 47 4.33 4.44 -8.34
N GLN A 48 4.94 3.25 -8.41
CA GLN A 48 5.81 2.65 -7.39
C GLN A 48 5.09 2.28 -6.08
N TRP A 49 3.78 2.37 -6.05
CA TRP A 49 2.97 1.88 -4.96
C TRP A 49 2.43 0.49 -5.29
N TRP A 50 2.50 -0.42 -4.35
CA TRP A 50 1.87 -1.74 -4.43
C TRP A 50 0.48 -1.63 -3.84
N ILE A 51 -0.52 -2.09 -4.60
CA ILE A 51 -1.93 -1.81 -4.29
C ILE A 51 -2.65 -3.09 -3.91
N PRO A 52 -2.96 -3.30 -2.62
CA PRO A 52 -3.79 -4.43 -2.20
C PRO A 52 -5.18 -4.36 -2.83
N GLU A 53 -5.72 -5.52 -3.18
CA GLU A 53 -7.05 -5.61 -3.71
C GLU A 53 -8.09 -5.33 -2.61
N GLY A 54 -9.14 -4.59 -2.94
CA GLY A 54 -10.19 -4.25 -1.98
C GLY A 54 -10.75 -2.85 -2.21
N ASN A 55 -11.59 -2.42 -1.27
CA ASN A 55 -12.33 -1.16 -1.37
C ASN A 55 -11.98 -0.11 -0.31
N GLU A 56 -10.93 -0.33 0.45
CA GLU A 56 -10.47 0.65 1.46
C GLU A 56 -9.40 1.60 0.93
N HIS A 57 -9.09 1.51 -0.36
CA HIS A 57 -8.13 2.38 -1.05
C HIS A 57 -6.71 2.30 -0.49
N GLU A 58 -6.33 1.11 -0.04
CA GLU A 58 -5.02 0.85 0.54
C GLU A 58 -3.90 1.01 -0.49
N PHE A 59 -2.74 1.46 -0.03
CA PHE A 59 -1.53 1.48 -0.84
C PHE A 59 -0.32 1.23 0.04
N THR A 60 0.70 0.58 -0.53
CA THR A 60 1.86 0.13 0.24
C THR A 60 3.16 0.42 -0.48
N GLY A 61 4.21 0.71 0.30
CA GLY A 61 5.58 0.71 -0.16
C GLY A 61 6.28 -0.51 0.44
N ILE A 62 7.05 -1.24 -0.36
CA ILE A 62 7.71 -2.46 0.06
C ILE A 62 9.20 -2.34 -0.21
N GLY A 63 10.01 -2.61 0.80
CA GLY A 63 11.46 -2.63 0.69
C GLY A 63 12.04 -4.01 0.99
N VAL A 64 13.29 -4.22 0.62
CA VAL A 64 13.99 -5.49 0.87
C VAL A 64 14.09 -5.76 2.38
N PHE A 65 14.17 -7.03 2.75
CA PHE A 65 14.27 -7.51 4.12
C PHE A 65 13.04 -7.24 4.99
N GLY A 66 11.88 -7.03 4.36
CA GLY A 66 10.62 -6.88 5.11
C GLY A 66 10.32 -5.47 5.57
N GLN A 67 10.79 -4.46 4.85
CA GLN A 67 10.42 -3.07 5.11
C GLN A 67 9.08 -2.76 4.48
N TRP A 68 8.17 -2.14 5.22
CA TRP A 68 6.84 -1.80 4.72
C TRP A 68 6.38 -0.43 5.20
N ILE A 69 5.68 0.26 4.31
CA ILE A 69 4.79 1.37 4.67
C ILE A 69 3.42 0.96 4.17
N TYR A 70 2.47 0.82 5.09
CA TYR A 70 1.08 0.49 4.77
C TYR A 70 0.21 1.69 5.06
N CYS A 71 -0.58 2.10 4.09
CA CYS A 71 -1.49 3.25 4.21
C CYS A 71 -2.92 2.80 3.94
N ASN A 72 -3.83 3.13 4.85
CA ASN A 72 -5.25 2.85 4.71
C ASN A 72 -6.04 4.15 4.93
N PRO A 73 -6.42 4.86 3.85
CA PRO A 73 -7.15 6.12 3.97
C PRO A 73 -8.54 5.97 4.59
N THR A 74 -9.22 4.87 4.33
CA THR A 74 -10.56 4.61 4.87
C THR A 74 -10.53 4.50 6.39
N LYS A 75 -9.52 3.85 6.94
CA LYS A 75 -9.32 3.70 8.39
C LYS A 75 -8.45 4.81 8.99
N LYS A 76 -7.93 5.70 8.16
CA LYS A 76 -7.05 6.82 8.56
C LYS A 76 -5.84 6.38 9.35
N ILE A 77 -5.19 5.31 8.91
CA ILE A 77 -4.04 4.73 9.59
C ILE A 77 -2.85 4.54 8.64
N ILE A 78 -1.66 4.74 9.17
CA ILE A 78 -0.41 4.44 8.49
C ILE A 78 0.38 3.53 9.43
N VAL A 79 0.89 2.42 8.90
CA VAL A 79 1.75 1.49 9.65
C VAL A 79 3.11 1.45 8.96
N VAL A 80 4.15 1.66 9.72
CA VAL A 80 5.53 1.51 9.25
C VAL A 80 6.12 0.31 9.96
N LYS A 81 6.63 -0.64 9.18
CA LYS A 81 7.28 -1.83 9.71
C LYS A 81 8.72 -1.85 9.20
N THR A 82 9.67 -1.99 10.12
CA THR A 82 11.07 -2.22 9.78
C THR A 82 11.43 -3.66 10.12
N GLY A 83 12.39 -4.24 9.42
CA GLY A 83 12.76 -5.63 9.64
C GLY A 83 14.11 -5.97 9.07
N ALA A 84 14.59 -7.17 9.36
CA ALA A 84 15.83 -7.74 8.84
C ALA A 84 15.58 -9.20 8.43
N ASP A 85 14.47 -9.45 7.75
CA ASP A 85 14.06 -10.79 7.33
C ASP A 85 14.76 -11.17 6.02
N SER A 86 15.69 -12.13 6.09
CA SER A 86 16.40 -12.63 4.91
C SER A 86 15.49 -13.42 3.97
N ASP A 87 14.34 -13.90 4.47
CA ASP A 87 13.37 -14.70 3.74
C ASP A 87 12.16 -13.87 3.28
N PHE A 88 12.35 -12.57 3.08
CA PHE A 88 11.26 -11.64 2.76
C PHE A 88 10.56 -11.95 1.43
N GLU A 89 11.20 -12.69 0.53
CA GLU A 89 10.64 -13.09 -0.76
C GLU A 89 9.97 -14.48 -0.75
N GLU A 90 9.93 -15.15 0.40
CA GLU A 90 9.25 -16.43 0.50
C GLU A 90 7.75 -16.29 0.24
N ASP A 91 7.17 -17.40 -0.25
CA ASP A 91 5.74 -17.50 -0.51
C ASP A 91 4.93 -17.09 0.72
N ASP A 92 3.81 -16.43 0.51
CA ASP A 92 2.86 -15.96 1.53
C ASP A 92 3.32 -14.81 2.41
N LYS A 93 4.57 -14.35 2.36
CA LYS A 93 5.03 -13.21 3.18
C LYS A 93 4.24 -11.95 2.92
N GLU A 94 3.99 -11.66 1.66
CA GLU A 94 3.21 -10.52 1.21
C GLU A 94 1.76 -10.62 1.70
N LYS A 95 1.12 -11.76 1.47
CA LYS A 95 -0.25 -12.02 1.90
C LYS A 95 -0.41 -11.90 3.42
N LYS A 96 0.52 -12.50 4.17
CA LYS A 96 0.53 -12.44 5.62
C LYS A 96 0.77 -11.03 6.13
N SER A 97 1.65 -10.27 5.47
CA SER A 97 1.93 -8.88 5.84
C SER A 97 0.71 -7.99 5.65
N VAL A 98 0.02 -8.10 4.52
CA VAL A 98 -1.20 -7.33 4.27
C VAL A 98 -2.29 -7.69 5.28
N ALA A 99 -2.48 -8.99 5.56
CA ALA A 99 -3.45 -9.43 6.56
C ALA A 99 -3.15 -8.85 7.95
N PHE A 100 -1.88 -8.83 8.33
CA PHE A 100 -1.42 -8.25 9.60
C PHE A 100 -1.72 -6.75 9.68
N PHE A 101 -1.42 -6.00 8.62
CA PHE A 101 -1.69 -4.57 8.57
C PHE A 101 -3.19 -4.27 8.60
N ARG A 102 -3.99 -5.09 7.93
CA ARG A 102 -5.46 -4.96 7.94
C ARG A 102 -6.03 -5.18 9.34
N GLU A 103 -5.46 -6.12 10.09
CA GLU A 103 -5.86 -6.37 11.49
C GLU A 103 -5.52 -5.16 12.37
N ILE A 104 -4.35 -4.57 12.18
CA ILE A 104 -3.99 -3.33 12.89
C ILE A 104 -4.96 -2.21 12.53
N ALA A 105 -5.27 -2.04 11.25
CA ALA A 105 -6.19 -1.00 10.79
C ALA A 105 -7.60 -1.20 11.37
N ALA A 106 -8.08 -2.43 11.43
CA ALA A 106 -9.38 -2.75 12.01
C ALA A 106 -9.43 -2.47 13.51
N THR A 107 -8.31 -2.68 14.22
CA THR A 107 -8.23 -2.52 15.67
C THR A 107 -8.05 -1.06 16.09
N PHE A 108 -7.17 -0.32 15.41
CA PHE A 108 -6.74 1.01 15.82
C PHE A 108 -7.20 2.13 14.89
N GLY A 109 -7.68 1.82 13.70
CA GLY A 109 -8.18 2.80 12.75
C GLY A 109 -9.55 3.34 13.12
N GLU A 110 -9.96 4.38 12.42
CA GLU A 110 -11.27 5.01 12.62
C GLU A 110 -12.43 4.28 11.93
#